data_77b23313ec9d64951df6653585627662
#
_entry.id   77b23313ec9d64951df6653585627662
#
_cell.length_a   1.000
_cell.length_b   1.000
_cell.length_c   1.000
_cell.angle_alpha   90.00
_cell.angle_beta   90.00
_cell.angle_gamma   90.00
#
_symmetry.space_group_name_H-M   'P 1'
#
loop_
_entity.id
_entity.type
_entity.pdbx_description
1 polymer ?
#
loop_
_entity_poly.entity_id
_entity_poly.type
_entity_poly.pdbx_seq_one_letter_code
_entity_poly.pdbx_strand_id
1 'polypeptide(L)'
;FGVPFTSDDPNLGSITYGNEVTISDVRVDIGEVTVFLAESAVPAVDISGSATLTLEGNNLVLAMDILNNSDITLETASVLLGNTAVAIGDIAPNERTAVSQPMGTASSSTSPALVGGFSSNAPLSANAETILGSFDYYNDRILYPRWQLLQALESTNFGGPGAFIPPSESVVLIAWSNEHQLNAAVQNDSFDTQNTSLYLIEIPLEQNIVSGRNVTLPVSLLNWQSLGNNNVYNPTVQDLYLNGGWVEFSYTPWPEFQNMDVTKLSFSLTQQYEDPTQLTPDVRIWDFEQNLWQPLNAVTWGRNLITDFEPYIGPNNEVRLRLEDTNSQFGLGIGEVYPILTGNLGE
;
A
#
# COMPACT_ATOMS: atom_id res chain seq x y z
N PHE A 1 -14.39 -26.86 -1.48
CA PHE A 1 -15.05 -25.93 -0.56
C PHE A 1 -14.68 -26.36 0.85
N GLY A 2 -13.89 -25.60 1.55
CA GLY A 2 -13.62 -25.75 2.96
C GLY A 2 -13.98 -24.46 3.65
N VAL A 3 -15.03 -24.47 4.44
CA VAL A 3 -15.34 -23.37 5.33
C VAL A 3 -14.67 -23.71 6.66
N PRO A 4 -13.68 -22.97 7.14
CA PRO A 4 -13.11 -23.19 8.44
C PRO A 4 -14.07 -22.68 9.52
N PHE A 5 -15.10 -23.47 9.87
CA PHE A 5 -15.89 -23.22 11.04
C PHE A 5 -15.34 -24.05 12.20
N THR A 6 -15.03 -23.39 13.30
CA THR A 6 -14.85 -24.09 14.57
C THR A 6 -16.24 -24.52 15.04
N SER A 7 -16.41 -25.80 15.25
CA SER A 7 -17.68 -26.47 15.56
C SER A 7 -18.31 -26.12 16.93
N ASP A 8 -17.84 -25.09 17.62
CA ASP A 8 -18.19 -24.77 18.99
C ASP A 8 -18.99 -23.46 19.16
N ASP A 9 -19.41 -22.83 18.04
CA ASP A 9 -20.32 -21.67 18.13
C ASP A 9 -21.78 -22.15 18.26
N PRO A 10 -22.43 -21.94 19.41
CA PRO A 10 -23.80 -22.39 19.67
C PRO A 10 -24.86 -21.69 18.78
N ASN A 11 -24.47 -20.65 18.05
CA ASN A 11 -25.33 -19.88 17.14
C ASN A 11 -25.24 -20.37 15.68
N LEU A 12 -24.34 -21.30 15.38
CA LEU A 12 -24.22 -21.89 14.05
C LEU A 12 -25.19 -23.06 13.91
N GLY A 13 -26.11 -22.91 12.97
CA GLY A 13 -26.99 -23.98 12.52
C GLY A 13 -26.28 -25.04 11.70
N SER A 14 -27.02 -25.82 10.95
CA SER A 14 -26.47 -26.88 10.11
C SER A 14 -26.08 -26.34 8.72
N ILE A 15 -24.92 -26.81 8.20
CA ILE A 15 -24.47 -26.53 6.83
C ILE A 15 -24.74 -27.74 5.98
N THR A 16 -25.50 -27.56 4.92
CA THR A 16 -25.75 -28.60 3.91
C THR A 16 -25.02 -28.26 2.62
N TYR A 17 -24.22 -29.18 2.15
CA TYR A 17 -23.49 -29.08 0.90
C TYR A 17 -24.23 -29.80 -0.21
N GLY A 18 -24.45 -29.11 -1.32
CA GLY A 18 -25.11 -29.64 -2.52
C GLY A 18 -24.68 -28.84 -3.75
N ASN A 19 -25.58 -28.69 -4.72
CA ASN A 19 -25.40 -27.74 -5.81
C ASN A 19 -25.40 -26.30 -5.29
N GLU A 20 -26.03 -26.10 -4.17
CA GLU A 20 -26.04 -24.84 -3.39
C GLU A 20 -25.59 -25.16 -1.96
N VAL A 21 -24.87 -24.24 -1.35
CA VAL A 21 -24.52 -24.31 0.07
C VAL A 21 -25.66 -23.66 0.86
N THR A 22 -26.29 -24.41 1.72
CA THR A 22 -27.37 -23.90 2.56
C THR A 22 -26.92 -23.90 4.01
N ILE A 23 -27.05 -22.74 4.67
CA ILE A 23 -26.84 -22.60 6.09
C ILE A 23 -28.23 -22.41 6.72
N SER A 24 -28.64 -23.33 7.59
CA SER A 24 -29.95 -23.30 8.25
C SER A 24 -29.79 -23.12 9.76
N ASP A 25 -30.86 -22.65 10.36
CA ASP A 25 -30.98 -22.44 11.82
C ASP A 25 -29.95 -21.44 12.40
N VAL A 26 -29.52 -20.46 11.60
CA VAL A 26 -28.67 -19.38 12.06
C VAL A 26 -29.45 -18.51 13.03
N ARG A 27 -28.97 -18.43 14.25
CA ARG A 27 -29.56 -17.55 15.26
C ARG A 27 -28.80 -16.26 15.31
N VAL A 28 -29.47 -15.15 15.05
CA VAL A 28 -28.94 -13.79 15.17
C VAL A 28 -29.80 -13.04 16.18
N ASP A 29 -29.25 -12.68 17.32
CA ASP A 29 -29.94 -11.89 18.32
C ASP A 29 -29.87 -10.39 17.99
N ILE A 30 -30.74 -9.59 18.61
CA ILE A 30 -30.78 -8.14 18.34
C ILE A 30 -29.45 -7.50 18.70
N GLY A 31 -28.80 -6.88 17.72
CA GLY A 31 -27.50 -6.21 17.86
C GLY A 31 -26.29 -7.12 17.62
N GLU A 32 -26.50 -8.39 17.26
CA GLU A 32 -25.43 -9.29 16.82
C GLU A 32 -25.20 -9.20 15.32
N VAL A 33 -23.95 -9.44 14.92
CA VAL A 33 -23.52 -9.55 13.52
C VAL A 33 -22.94 -10.94 13.35
N THR A 34 -23.51 -11.72 12.43
CA THR A 34 -22.95 -13.02 12.05
C THR A 34 -22.28 -12.91 10.70
N VAL A 35 -21.02 -13.30 10.61
CA VAL A 35 -20.21 -13.22 9.40
C VAL A 35 -19.99 -14.62 8.86
N PHE A 36 -20.25 -14.80 7.57
CA PHE A 36 -19.94 -16.02 6.84
C PHE A 36 -18.89 -15.73 5.77
N LEU A 37 -17.84 -16.55 5.72
CA LEU A 37 -16.88 -16.54 4.65
C LEU A 37 -17.15 -17.71 3.72
N ALA A 38 -17.33 -17.43 2.44
CA ALA A 38 -17.46 -18.45 1.40
C ALA A 38 -16.43 -18.20 0.31
N GLU A 39 -15.72 -19.25 -0.08
CA GLU A 39 -14.76 -19.20 -1.18
C GLU A 39 -15.29 -20.04 -2.35
N SER A 40 -15.27 -19.46 -3.55
CA SER A 40 -15.61 -20.18 -4.78
C SER A 40 -14.84 -19.64 -5.96
N ALA A 41 -14.62 -20.48 -6.98
CA ALA A 41 -14.12 -20.03 -8.26
C ALA A 41 -15.30 -19.51 -9.10
N VAL A 42 -15.21 -18.26 -9.51
CA VAL A 42 -16.15 -17.61 -10.44
C VAL A 42 -15.40 -17.16 -11.70
N PRO A 43 -16.08 -17.02 -12.84
CA PRO A 43 -15.44 -16.43 -14.02
C PRO A 43 -14.84 -15.08 -13.68
N ALA A 44 -13.61 -14.86 -14.13
CA ALA A 44 -12.97 -13.54 -13.96
C ALA A 44 -13.72 -12.47 -14.76
N VAL A 45 -13.76 -11.27 -14.23
CA VAL A 45 -14.25 -10.09 -14.98
C VAL A 45 -13.30 -9.86 -16.15
N ASP A 46 -13.87 -9.67 -17.35
CA ASP A 46 -13.07 -9.47 -18.58
C ASP A 46 -12.52 -8.04 -18.62
N ILE A 47 -11.34 -7.88 -18.08
CA ILE A 47 -10.55 -6.65 -18.09
C ILE A 47 -9.23 -6.94 -18.78
N SER A 48 -8.88 -6.13 -19.75
CA SER A 48 -7.56 -6.16 -20.36
C SER A 48 -6.82 -4.86 -20.10
N GLY A 49 -5.50 -4.93 -19.99
CA GLY A 49 -4.71 -3.74 -19.75
C GLY A 49 -3.23 -3.97 -20.00
N SER A 50 -2.52 -2.87 -20.16
CA SER A 50 -1.06 -2.82 -20.18
C SER A 50 -0.59 -1.68 -19.29
N ALA A 51 0.51 -1.90 -18.60
CA ALA A 51 1.19 -0.89 -17.79
C ALA A 51 2.64 -0.81 -18.24
N THR A 52 3.16 0.38 -18.37
CA THR A 52 4.54 0.63 -18.80
C THR A 52 5.19 1.66 -17.90
N LEU A 53 6.36 1.35 -17.38
CA LEU A 53 7.19 2.30 -16.66
C LEU A 53 8.18 2.93 -17.66
N THR A 54 8.07 4.23 -17.86
CA THR A 54 8.89 5.01 -18.78
C THR A 54 9.65 6.11 -18.07
N LEU A 55 10.64 6.68 -18.74
CA LEU A 55 11.44 7.79 -18.23
C LEU A 55 11.15 9.07 -19.02
N GLU A 56 10.59 10.09 -18.37
CA GLU A 56 10.44 11.43 -18.90
C GLU A 56 11.45 12.38 -18.23
N GLY A 57 12.50 12.75 -18.97
CA GLY A 57 13.66 13.42 -18.37
C GLY A 57 14.39 12.48 -17.39
N ASN A 58 14.36 12.79 -16.10
CA ASN A 58 14.91 11.97 -15.00
C ASN A 58 13.81 11.41 -14.09
N ASN A 59 12.54 11.61 -14.44
CA ASN A 59 11.41 11.16 -13.64
C ASN A 59 10.77 9.93 -14.26
N LEU A 60 10.44 8.97 -13.43
CA LEU A 60 9.66 7.81 -13.84
C LEU A 60 8.19 8.21 -14.02
N VAL A 61 7.58 7.68 -15.07
CA VAL A 61 6.16 7.87 -15.38
C VAL A 61 5.52 6.50 -15.57
N LEU A 62 4.46 6.23 -14.84
CA LEU A 62 3.61 5.07 -15.04
C LEU A 62 2.55 5.43 -16.09
N ALA A 63 2.64 4.81 -17.25
CA ALA A 63 1.63 4.88 -18.30
C ALA A 63 0.82 3.58 -18.33
N MET A 64 -0.49 3.69 -18.38
CA MET A 64 -1.39 2.54 -18.43
C MET A 64 -2.50 2.74 -19.42
N ASP A 65 -2.97 1.63 -19.97
CA ASP A 65 -4.12 1.54 -20.85
C ASP A 65 -4.98 0.38 -20.37
N ILE A 66 -6.20 0.67 -19.95
CA ILE A 66 -7.14 -0.28 -19.35
C ILE A 66 -8.41 -0.29 -20.18
N LEU A 67 -8.86 -1.47 -20.56
CA LEU A 67 -10.12 -1.70 -21.26
C LEU A 67 -11.02 -2.61 -20.42
N ASN A 68 -12.17 -2.08 -20.05
CA ASN A 68 -13.21 -2.85 -19.38
C ASN A 68 -14.08 -3.55 -20.44
N ASN A 69 -13.81 -4.81 -20.77
CA ASN A 69 -14.60 -5.60 -21.73
C ASN A 69 -15.85 -6.21 -21.10
N SER A 70 -16.06 -6.02 -19.80
CA SER A 70 -17.20 -6.59 -19.09
C SER A 70 -18.47 -5.74 -19.28
N ASP A 71 -19.57 -6.24 -18.79
CA ASP A 71 -20.88 -5.59 -18.76
C ASP A 71 -21.15 -4.83 -17.46
N ILE A 72 -20.20 -4.82 -16.52
CA ILE A 72 -20.31 -4.10 -15.24
C ILE A 72 -19.53 -2.79 -15.27
N THR A 73 -20.00 -1.81 -14.49
CA THR A 73 -19.23 -0.60 -14.21
C THR A 73 -18.25 -0.88 -13.08
N LEU A 74 -16.98 -0.54 -13.29
CA LEU A 74 -15.95 -0.53 -12.26
C LEU A 74 -15.98 0.83 -11.57
N GLU A 75 -16.52 0.87 -10.35
CA GLU A 75 -16.66 2.10 -9.58
C GLU A 75 -15.34 2.44 -8.86
N THR A 76 -15.04 3.72 -8.73
CA THR A 76 -13.89 4.27 -8.01
C THR A 76 -12.59 3.50 -8.27
N ALA A 77 -12.35 3.15 -9.55
CA ALA A 77 -11.17 2.40 -9.93
C ALA A 77 -9.90 3.18 -9.56
N SER A 78 -8.94 2.46 -9.06
CA SER A 78 -7.60 2.97 -8.72
C SER A 78 -6.55 1.94 -9.09
N VAL A 79 -5.31 2.36 -9.26
CA VAL A 79 -4.18 1.49 -9.55
C VAL A 79 -3.20 1.55 -8.40
N LEU A 80 -2.79 0.40 -7.92
CA LEU A 80 -1.77 0.23 -6.90
C LEU A 80 -0.47 -0.24 -7.55
N LEU A 81 0.60 0.51 -7.34
CA LEU A 81 1.97 0.15 -7.68
C LEU A 81 2.81 0.16 -6.42
N GLY A 82 3.31 -1.00 -6.01
CA GLY A 82 3.94 -1.14 -4.71
C GLY A 82 3.00 -0.69 -3.59
N ASN A 83 3.40 0.32 -2.83
CA ASN A 83 2.61 0.83 -1.70
C ASN A 83 1.75 2.06 -2.04
N THR A 84 1.62 2.39 -3.32
CA THR A 84 1.02 3.66 -3.74
C THR A 84 -0.15 3.47 -4.66
N ALA A 85 -1.31 4.06 -4.33
CA ALA A 85 -2.48 4.03 -5.20
C ALA A 85 -2.70 5.36 -5.94
N VAL A 86 -3.20 5.26 -7.17
CA VAL A 86 -3.62 6.38 -8.02
C VAL A 86 -5.08 6.19 -8.39
N ALA A 87 -5.91 7.18 -8.10
CA ALA A 87 -7.31 7.15 -8.51
C ALA A 87 -7.43 7.31 -10.04
N ILE A 88 -8.27 6.48 -10.64
CA ILE A 88 -8.62 6.55 -12.07
C ILE A 88 -10.04 7.11 -12.22
N GLY A 89 -10.93 6.77 -11.30
CA GLY A 89 -12.36 7.04 -11.38
C GLY A 89 -13.15 5.85 -11.91
N ASP A 90 -14.41 6.08 -12.29
CA ASP A 90 -15.25 5.01 -12.78
C ASP A 90 -14.86 4.62 -14.22
N ILE A 91 -14.93 3.31 -14.52
CA ILE A 91 -14.70 2.77 -15.86
C ILE A 91 -15.96 2.03 -16.30
N ALA A 92 -16.69 2.62 -17.25
CA ALA A 92 -17.94 2.05 -17.75
C ALA A 92 -17.71 0.76 -18.57
N PRO A 93 -18.78 -0.06 -18.79
CA PRO A 93 -18.71 -1.19 -19.70
C PRO A 93 -18.20 -0.80 -21.09
N ASN A 94 -17.24 -1.57 -21.61
CA ASN A 94 -16.59 -1.35 -22.91
C ASN A 94 -15.81 -0.02 -23.01
N GLU A 95 -15.52 0.62 -21.89
CA GLU A 95 -14.71 1.85 -21.85
C GLU A 95 -13.23 1.52 -21.83
N ARG A 96 -12.46 2.37 -22.56
CA ARG A 96 -11.01 2.37 -22.54
C ARG A 96 -10.51 3.62 -21.84
N THR A 97 -9.71 3.43 -20.80
CA THR A 97 -9.16 4.50 -19.99
C THR A 97 -7.63 4.47 -20.04
N ALA A 98 -7.03 5.59 -20.45
CA ALA A 98 -5.59 5.77 -20.44
C ALA A 98 -5.18 6.64 -19.25
N VAL A 99 -4.14 6.22 -18.54
CA VAL A 99 -3.58 6.93 -17.38
C VAL A 99 -2.10 7.18 -17.63
N SER A 100 -1.64 8.39 -17.36
CA SER A 100 -0.21 8.73 -17.34
C SER A 100 0.07 9.49 -16.06
N GLN A 101 0.84 8.86 -15.16
CA GLN A 101 1.09 9.39 -13.83
C GLN A 101 2.59 9.51 -13.58
N PRO A 102 3.13 10.73 -13.39
CA PRO A 102 4.49 10.92 -12.89
C PRO A 102 4.64 10.32 -11.50
N MET A 103 5.68 9.54 -11.30
CA MET A 103 6.00 8.96 -10.00
C MET A 103 6.81 9.95 -9.17
N GLY A 104 6.27 10.34 -8.02
CA GLY A 104 6.93 11.28 -7.11
C GLY A 104 8.08 10.63 -6.36
N THR A 105 9.15 11.40 -6.15
CA THR A 105 10.19 11.09 -5.17
C THR A 105 9.79 11.74 -3.87
N ALA A 106 9.64 11.01 -2.79
CA ALA A 106 9.22 11.42 -1.44
C ALA A 106 8.62 12.85 -1.32
N SER A 107 7.51 13.00 -0.68
CA SER A 107 6.59 14.14 -0.67
C SER A 107 7.18 15.50 -1.06
N SER A 108 6.89 15.95 -2.25
CA SER A 108 6.84 17.37 -2.51
C SER A 108 5.38 17.81 -2.31
N SER A 109 5.14 18.71 -1.39
CA SER A 109 3.84 19.24 -1.00
C SER A 109 2.99 19.89 -2.10
N THR A 110 3.26 19.65 -3.37
CA THR A 110 2.65 20.32 -4.53
C THR A 110 2.16 19.39 -5.64
N SER A 111 2.37 18.09 -5.52
CA SER A 111 1.67 17.10 -6.34
C SER A 111 0.71 16.34 -5.44
N PRO A 112 -0.43 15.82 -5.94
CA PRO A 112 -1.07 14.68 -5.31
C PRO A 112 -0.04 13.56 -5.40
N ALA A 113 0.96 13.70 -4.54
CA ALA A 113 2.07 12.81 -4.48
C ALA A 113 1.43 11.47 -4.17
N LEU A 114 1.83 10.49 -4.88
CA LEU A 114 1.76 9.11 -4.54
C LEU A 114 2.42 8.93 -3.16
N VAL A 115 1.79 9.46 -2.13
CA VAL A 115 2.19 9.27 -0.74
C VAL A 115 1.58 7.96 -0.34
N GLY A 116 2.27 6.89 -0.73
CA GLY A 116 1.81 5.56 -0.47
C GLY A 116 1.96 5.16 0.98
N GLY A 117 1.01 4.46 1.39
CA GLY A 117 0.84 3.44 2.38
C GLY A 117 1.69 3.44 3.65
N PHE A 118 1.00 3.55 4.75
CA PHE A 118 1.53 3.53 6.12
C PHE A 118 2.26 2.24 6.51
N SER A 119 2.13 1.19 5.70
CA SER A 119 2.73 -0.10 6.02
C SER A 119 2.99 -0.89 4.75
N SER A 120 4.20 -1.43 4.60
CA SER A 120 4.49 -2.42 3.57
C SER A 120 3.60 -3.67 3.66
N ASN A 121 2.92 -3.85 4.79
CA ASN A 121 2.05 -4.99 5.08
C ASN A 121 0.55 -4.65 4.95
N ALA A 122 0.18 -3.40 4.66
CA ALA A 122 -1.20 -2.95 4.56
C ALA A 122 -1.40 -1.86 3.49
N PRO A 123 -0.99 -2.10 2.23
CA PRO A 123 -1.03 -1.09 1.18
C PRO A 123 -2.45 -0.67 0.77
N LEU A 124 -3.45 -1.53 0.96
CA LEU A 124 -4.84 -1.20 0.64
C LEU A 124 -5.44 -0.25 1.67
N SER A 125 -5.32 -0.60 2.96
CA SER A 125 -5.84 0.23 4.06
C SER A 125 -5.16 1.58 4.11
N ALA A 126 -3.88 1.62 3.83
CA ALA A 126 -3.09 2.83 3.82
C ALA A 126 -3.47 3.80 2.69
N ASN A 127 -3.96 3.27 1.57
CA ASN A 127 -4.48 4.05 0.45
C ASN A 127 -6.01 4.11 0.43
N ALA A 128 -6.67 3.82 1.55
CA ALA A 128 -8.13 3.69 1.61
C ALA A 128 -8.86 4.92 1.05
N GLU A 129 -8.39 6.11 1.34
CA GLU A 129 -8.97 7.35 0.79
C GLU A 129 -8.95 7.38 -0.73
N THR A 130 -7.82 7.09 -1.33
CA THR A 130 -7.67 7.04 -2.80
C THR A 130 -8.53 5.93 -3.40
N ILE A 131 -8.56 4.74 -2.77
CA ILE A 131 -9.29 3.56 -3.24
C ILE A 131 -10.80 3.71 -3.06
N LEU A 132 -11.24 4.41 -2.03
CA LEU A 132 -12.66 4.63 -1.74
C LEU A 132 -13.19 5.95 -2.31
N GLY A 133 -12.30 6.86 -2.72
CA GLY A 133 -12.64 8.16 -3.28
C GLY A 133 -13.14 9.18 -2.25
N SER A 134 -13.01 8.92 -0.96
CA SER A 134 -13.47 9.82 0.10
C SER A 134 -12.76 9.58 1.42
N PHE A 135 -12.57 10.65 2.21
CA PHE A 135 -12.10 10.59 3.60
C PHE A 135 -13.18 10.15 4.61
N ASP A 136 -14.45 10.43 4.33
CA ASP A 136 -15.55 10.23 5.29
C ASP A 136 -16.17 8.84 5.20
N TYR A 137 -15.34 7.81 4.91
CA TYR A 137 -15.82 6.45 4.77
C TYR A 137 -16.33 5.85 6.08
N TYR A 138 -15.93 6.35 7.25
CA TYR A 138 -16.39 5.83 8.54
C TYR A 138 -17.87 6.08 8.82
N ASN A 139 -18.43 7.15 8.26
CA ASN A 139 -19.83 7.54 8.47
C ASN A 139 -20.73 7.16 7.29
N ASP A 140 -20.15 6.67 6.20
CA ASP A 140 -20.87 6.32 4.98
C ASP A 140 -21.28 4.85 4.99
N ARG A 141 -22.57 4.58 4.72
CA ARG A 141 -23.10 3.21 4.73
C ARG A 141 -22.57 2.31 3.62
N ILE A 142 -22.10 2.89 2.52
CA ILE A 142 -21.54 2.16 1.36
C ILE A 142 -20.04 2.01 1.54
N LEU A 143 -19.36 3.09 1.90
CA LEU A 143 -17.89 3.11 1.96
C LEU A 143 -17.33 2.38 3.19
N TYR A 144 -18.06 2.37 4.30
CA TYR A 144 -17.61 1.68 5.50
C TYR A 144 -17.45 0.15 5.32
N PRO A 145 -18.40 -0.58 4.71
CA PRO A 145 -18.20 -1.99 4.37
C PRO A 145 -17.05 -2.20 3.39
N ARG A 146 -16.87 -1.32 2.40
CA ARG A 146 -15.72 -1.38 1.47
C ARG A 146 -14.40 -1.24 2.22
N TRP A 147 -14.30 -0.28 3.13
CA TRP A 147 -13.13 -0.11 3.98
C TRP A 147 -12.86 -1.33 4.86
N GLN A 148 -13.89 -1.95 5.45
CA GLN A 148 -13.75 -3.18 6.22
C GLN A 148 -13.21 -4.34 5.36
N LEU A 149 -13.62 -4.43 4.09
CA LEU A 149 -13.07 -5.42 3.16
C LEU A 149 -11.58 -5.21 2.90
N LEU A 150 -11.13 -3.97 2.71
CA LEU A 150 -9.69 -3.67 2.55
C LEU A 150 -8.91 -4.13 3.78
N GLN A 151 -9.40 -3.83 4.97
CA GLN A 151 -8.76 -4.27 6.22
C GLN A 151 -8.77 -5.80 6.37
N ALA A 152 -9.86 -6.47 6.00
CA ALA A 152 -9.96 -7.92 6.10
C ALA A 152 -8.97 -8.65 5.20
N LEU A 153 -8.68 -8.11 4.01
CA LEU A 153 -7.68 -8.68 3.09
C LEU A 153 -6.25 -8.58 3.62
N GLU A 154 -5.98 -7.61 4.46
CA GLU A 154 -4.65 -7.34 5.01
C GLU A 154 -4.46 -7.89 6.43
N SER A 155 -5.55 -8.18 7.12
CA SER A 155 -5.51 -8.64 8.51
C SER A 155 -5.44 -10.17 8.59
N THR A 156 -4.40 -10.66 9.24
CA THR A 156 -4.31 -12.08 9.62
C THR A 156 -5.31 -12.48 10.70
N ASN A 157 -5.88 -11.51 11.42
CA ASN A 157 -6.79 -11.77 12.56
C ASN A 157 -8.21 -12.19 12.13
N PHE A 158 -8.59 -11.94 10.89
CA PHE A 158 -9.91 -12.32 10.37
C PHE A 158 -9.90 -13.65 9.60
N GLY A 159 -8.86 -14.46 9.72
CA GLY A 159 -8.76 -15.74 8.98
C GLY A 159 -8.60 -15.57 7.47
N GLY A 160 -8.26 -14.36 7.03
CA GLY A 160 -7.91 -14.06 5.64
C GLY A 160 -6.64 -14.79 5.19
N PRO A 161 -6.40 -14.88 3.87
CA PRO A 161 -5.31 -15.66 3.26
C PRO A 161 -3.89 -15.15 3.58
N GLY A 162 -3.76 -14.15 4.42
CA GLY A 162 -2.50 -13.48 4.74
C GLY A 162 -2.51 -12.03 4.24
N ALA A 163 -1.51 -11.26 4.63
CA ALA A 163 -1.41 -9.88 4.17
C ALA A 163 -1.35 -9.82 2.65
N PHE A 164 -2.22 -9.01 2.04
CA PHE A 164 -2.13 -8.71 0.61
C PHE A 164 -0.79 -8.01 0.35
N ILE A 165 0.05 -8.63 -0.48
CA ILE A 165 1.34 -8.09 -0.89
C ILE A 165 1.24 -7.76 -2.37
N PRO A 166 1.36 -6.48 -2.78
CA PRO A 166 1.39 -6.13 -4.19
C PRO A 166 2.56 -6.83 -4.89
N PRO A 167 2.33 -7.43 -6.05
CA PRO A 167 3.41 -8.03 -6.82
C PRO A 167 4.40 -6.97 -7.32
N SER A 168 5.68 -7.31 -7.41
CA SER A 168 6.74 -6.40 -7.88
C SER A 168 6.80 -6.23 -9.39
N GLU A 169 6.21 -7.16 -10.16
CA GLU A 169 6.27 -7.17 -11.63
C GLU A 169 4.95 -6.77 -12.29
N SER A 170 4.00 -6.28 -11.51
CA SER A 170 2.68 -5.86 -11.99
C SER A 170 2.14 -4.68 -11.22
N VAL A 171 1.17 -4.02 -11.79
CA VAL A 171 0.30 -3.09 -11.09
C VAL A 171 -1.02 -3.80 -10.78
N VAL A 172 -1.69 -3.41 -9.71
CA VAL A 172 -2.99 -3.98 -9.35
C VAL A 172 -4.06 -2.93 -9.59
N LEU A 173 -4.97 -3.21 -10.53
CA LEU A 173 -6.20 -2.45 -10.67
C LEU A 173 -7.14 -2.87 -9.54
N ILE A 174 -7.59 -1.89 -8.76
CA ILE A 174 -8.54 -2.04 -7.67
C ILE A 174 -9.81 -1.33 -8.09
N ALA A 175 -10.94 -2.02 -8.05
CA ALA A 175 -12.22 -1.42 -8.41
C ALA A 175 -13.37 -2.06 -7.62
N TRP A 176 -14.48 -1.35 -7.59
CA TRP A 176 -15.68 -1.77 -6.89
C TRP A 176 -16.86 -1.94 -7.83
N SER A 177 -17.82 -2.75 -7.43
CA SER A 177 -19.13 -2.82 -8.07
C SER A 177 -20.19 -3.15 -7.02
N ASN A 178 -21.40 -2.69 -7.25
CA ASN A 178 -22.57 -3.06 -6.47
C ASN A 178 -23.29 -4.29 -7.05
N GLU A 179 -22.76 -4.86 -8.12
CA GLU A 179 -23.32 -6.07 -8.73
C GLU A 179 -22.87 -7.34 -7.99
N HIS A 180 -23.75 -8.35 -7.97
CA HIS A 180 -23.48 -9.58 -7.26
C HIS A 180 -22.66 -10.54 -8.12
N GLN A 181 -21.57 -11.04 -7.59
CA GLN A 181 -20.89 -12.21 -8.12
C GLN A 181 -21.34 -13.51 -7.43
N LEU A 182 -21.84 -13.41 -6.21
CA LEU A 182 -22.38 -14.53 -5.44
C LEU A 182 -23.88 -14.33 -5.22
N ASN A 183 -24.70 -15.29 -5.63
CA ASN A 183 -26.13 -15.30 -5.32
C ASN A 183 -26.29 -15.83 -3.88
N ALA A 184 -26.40 -14.91 -2.93
CA ALA A 184 -26.79 -15.22 -1.58
C ALA A 184 -28.27 -14.85 -1.37
N ALA A 185 -29.07 -15.77 -0.88
CA ALA A 185 -30.46 -15.52 -0.57
C ALA A 185 -30.78 -16.04 0.84
N VAL A 186 -31.59 -15.29 1.59
CA VAL A 186 -32.15 -15.76 2.84
C VAL A 186 -33.59 -16.20 2.56
N GLN A 187 -33.89 -17.46 2.88
CA GLN A 187 -35.23 -18.01 2.63
C GLN A 187 -36.24 -17.42 3.61
N ASN A 188 -37.40 -17.07 3.09
CA ASN A 188 -38.59 -16.68 3.82
C ASN A 188 -38.61 -15.27 4.48
N ASP A 189 -37.69 -14.39 4.13
CA ASP A 189 -37.74 -13.03 4.62
C ASP A 189 -37.42 -11.99 3.56
N SER A 190 -38.02 -10.82 3.67
CA SER A 190 -37.69 -9.66 2.84
C SER A 190 -36.78 -8.76 3.63
N PHE A 191 -35.51 -8.68 3.25
CA PHE A 191 -34.55 -7.76 3.87
C PHE A 191 -33.86 -6.94 2.82
N ASP A 192 -33.36 -5.79 3.25
CA ASP A 192 -32.51 -4.97 2.41
C ASP A 192 -31.14 -5.65 2.26
N THR A 193 -30.80 -5.99 1.03
CA THR A 193 -29.46 -6.48 0.70
C THR A 193 -28.62 -5.33 0.19
N GLN A 194 -27.49 -5.12 0.82
CA GLN A 194 -26.44 -4.25 0.29
C GLN A 194 -25.30 -5.13 -0.19
N ASN A 195 -24.97 -4.99 -1.46
CA ASN A 195 -23.90 -5.79 -2.07
C ASN A 195 -22.75 -4.88 -2.45
N THR A 196 -21.56 -5.39 -2.26
CA THR A 196 -20.36 -4.75 -2.76
C THR A 196 -19.36 -5.83 -3.17
N SER A 197 -18.77 -5.68 -4.32
CA SER A 197 -17.71 -6.54 -4.86
C SER A 197 -16.44 -5.73 -4.99
N LEU A 198 -15.32 -6.31 -4.57
CA LEU A 198 -13.99 -5.76 -4.75
C LEU A 198 -13.26 -6.60 -5.80
N TYR A 199 -12.72 -5.94 -6.81
CA TYR A 199 -11.89 -6.53 -7.84
C TYR A 199 -10.44 -6.13 -7.63
N LEU A 200 -9.56 -7.14 -7.61
CA LEU A 200 -8.11 -6.99 -7.59
C LEU A 200 -7.57 -7.68 -8.83
N ILE A 201 -7.16 -6.90 -9.82
CA ILE A 201 -6.77 -7.40 -11.14
C ILE A 201 -5.32 -7.03 -11.40
N GLU A 202 -4.48 -8.04 -11.59
CA GLU A 202 -3.08 -7.83 -11.91
C GLU A 202 -2.91 -7.48 -13.40
N ILE A 203 -2.20 -6.37 -13.66
CA ILE A 203 -1.82 -5.93 -15.00
C ILE A 203 -0.30 -5.98 -15.07
N PRO A 204 0.29 -6.79 -15.97
CA PRO A 204 1.74 -6.89 -16.11
C PRO A 204 2.37 -5.52 -16.37
N LEU A 205 3.49 -5.26 -15.68
CA LEU A 205 4.25 -4.02 -15.82
C LEU A 205 5.42 -4.25 -16.78
N GLU A 206 5.38 -3.60 -17.92
CA GLU A 206 6.50 -3.54 -18.83
C GLU A 206 7.43 -2.38 -18.44
N GLN A 207 8.71 -2.69 -18.34
CA GLN A 207 9.71 -1.67 -18.07
C GLN A 207 10.38 -1.25 -19.37
N ASN A 208 10.18 -0.01 -19.75
CA ASN A 208 10.73 0.58 -20.96
C ASN A 208 11.75 1.67 -20.61
N ILE A 209 12.67 1.30 -19.71
CA ILE A 209 13.69 2.22 -19.19
C ILE A 209 15.00 1.90 -19.89
N VAL A 210 15.51 2.88 -20.62
CA VAL A 210 16.76 2.74 -21.39
C VAL A 210 17.95 2.74 -20.41
N SER A 211 18.82 1.73 -20.50
CA SER A 211 20.08 1.67 -19.75
C SER A 211 20.96 2.91 -19.97
N GLY A 212 21.77 3.27 -18.98
CA GLY A 212 22.64 4.44 -19.00
C GLY A 212 21.94 5.78 -18.78
N ARG A 213 20.63 5.78 -18.47
CA ARG A 213 19.89 6.99 -18.08
C ARG A 213 19.98 7.23 -16.58
N ASN A 214 20.07 8.50 -16.21
CA ASN A 214 20.02 8.93 -14.81
C ASN A 214 18.57 8.94 -14.32
N VAL A 215 18.30 8.18 -13.27
CA VAL A 215 16.97 7.97 -12.68
C VAL A 215 17.00 8.36 -11.23
N THR A 216 15.96 9.05 -10.75
CA THR A 216 15.70 9.20 -9.33
C THR A 216 14.56 8.26 -8.93
N LEU A 217 14.81 7.34 -7.99
CA LEU A 217 13.81 6.36 -7.59
C LEU A 217 12.70 7.01 -6.77
N PRO A 218 11.44 6.81 -7.16
CA PRO A 218 10.30 7.16 -6.34
C PRO A 218 10.19 6.21 -5.14
N VAL A 219 9.59 6.69 -4.06
CA VAL A 219 9.41 5.92 -2.82
C VAL A 219 8.61 4.62 -3.03
N SER A 220 7.67 4.62 -3.97
CA SER A 220 6.87 3.44 -4.34
C SER A 220 7.68 2.27 -4.90
N LEU A 221 8.89 2.51 -5.37
CA LEU A 221 9.82 1.48 -5.86
C LEU A 221 10.89 1.09 -4.82
N LEU A 222 10.68 1.47 -3.57
CA LEU A 222 11.49 1.06 -2.43
C LEU A 222 10.68 0.14 -1.53
N ASN A 223 11.17 -1.07 -1.33
CA ASN A 223 10.70 -1.93 -0.25
C ASN A 223 11.35 -1.47 1.05
N TRP A 224 10.59 -1.44 2.13
CA TRP A 224 11.12 -1.12 3.44
C TRP A 224 10.74 -2.16 4.49
N GLN A 225 11.55 -2.27 5.53
CA GLN A 225 11.26 -3.10 6.71
C GLN A 225 11.83 -2.44 7.96
N SER A 226 11.17 -2.67 9.10
CA SER A 226 11.73 -2.32 10.40
C SER A 226 12.70 -3.40 10.83
N LEU A 227 13.95 -3.02 11.10
CA LEU A 227 15.00 -3.93 11.59
C LEU A 227 14.97 -4.08 13.11
N GLY A 228 14.49 -3.05 13.79
CA GLY A 228 14.39 -3.02 15.23
C GLY A 228 13.84 -1.69 15.74
N ASN A 229 13.37 -1.72 16.97
CA ASN A 229 12.91 -0.52 17.64
C ASN A 229 12.97 -0.66 19.16
N ASN A 230 12.91 0.46 19.85
CA ASN A 230 12.73 0.52 21.29
C ASN A 230 11.72 1.63 21.60
N ASN A 231 10.71 1.29 22.37
CA ASN A 231 9.68 2.23 22.82
C ASN A 231 8.84 2.87 21.68
N VAL A 232 8.74 2.17 20.55
CA VAL A 232 7.93 2.59 19.39
C VAL A 232 6.85 1.54 19.15
N TYR A 233 5.60 1.98 19.23
CA TYR A 233 4.47 1.12 18.92
C TYR A 233 4.19 1.17 17.41
N ASN A 234 4.14 0.03 16.76
CA ASN A 234 3.87 -0.11 15.33
C ASN A 234 4.79 0.78 14.45
N PRO A 235 6.11 0.45 14.34
CA PRO A 235 7.06 1.26 13.60
C PRO A 235 6.75 1.24 12.10
N THR A 236 6.46 2.42 11.56
CA THR A 236 6.17 2.66 10.14
C THR A 236 7.05 3.79 9.62
N VAL A 237 7.26 3.85 8.31
CA VAL A 237 8.03 4.94 7.68
C VAL A 237 7.19 6.20 7.45
N GLN A 238 5.89 6.12 7.72
CA GLN A 238 4.94 7.23 7.70
C GLN A 238 4.15 7.26 9.00
N ASP A 239 3.71 8.45 9.41
CA ASP A 239 2.97 8.68 10.66
C ASP A 239 3.62 8.01 11.89
N LEU A 240 4.94 8.09 11.93
CA LEU A 240 5.74 7.53 13.00
C LEU A 240 5.72 8.45 14.22
N TYR A 241 5.48 7.89 15.40
CA TYR A 241 5.57 8.61 16.66
C TYR A 241 6.66 8.03 17.54
N LEU A 242 7.66 8.86 17.85
CA LEU A 242 8.73 8.53 18.78
C LEU A 242 8.47 9.22 20.14
N ASN A 243 8.64 8.49 21.24
CA ASN A 243 8.50 9.03 22.59
C ASN A 243 9.67 8.55 23.46
N GLY A 244 10.81 9.20 23.32
CA GLY A 244 12.04 8.81 24.00
C GLY A 244 12.56 7.43 23.56
N GLY A 245 12.35 7.06 22.30
CA GLY A 245 12.73 5.78 21.73
C GLY A 245 13.46 5.90 20.39
N TRP A 246 13.74 4.77 19.78
CA TRP A 246 14.38 4.71 18.47
C TRP A 246 13.75 3.64 17.59
N VAL A 247 13.94 3.81 16.26
CA VAL A 247 13.55 2.85 15.24
C VAL A 247 14.62 2.76 14.16
N GLU A 248 14.80 1.58 13.60
CA GLU A 248 15.70 1.28 12.49
C GLU A 248 14.90 0.77 11.30
N PHE A 249 15.14 1.34 10.14
CA PHE A 249 14.55 0.95 8.87
C PHE A 249 15.62 0.56 7.86
N SER A 250 15.34 -0.49 7.10
CA SER A 250 16.05 -0.84 5.88
C SER A 250 15.17 -0.55 4.68
N TYR A 251 15.77 0.01 3.64
CA TYR A 251 15.13 0.32 2.35
C TYR A 251 15.92 -0.34 1.25
N THR A 252 15.24 -1.09 0.40
CA THR A 252 15.86 -1.77 -0.74
C THR A 252 15.06 -1.45 -2.00
N PRO A 253 15.68 -0.99 -3.09
CA PRO A 253 15.00 -0.83 -4.36
C PRO A 253 14.38 -2.13 -4.87
N TRP A 254 13.39 -2.01 -5.72
CA TRP A 254 12.88 -3.17 -6.46
C TRP A 254 14.00 -3.86 -7.24
N PRO A 255 13.85 -5.16 -7.55
CA PRO A 255 14.94 -5.97 -8.13
C PRO A 255 15.61 -5.33 -9.35
N GLU A 256 14.82 -4.65 -10.19
CA GLU A 256 15.27 -4.01 -11.43
C GLU A 256 16.21 -2.83 -11.19
N PHE A 257 16.15 -2.23 -10.01
CA PHE A 257 16.94 -1.05 -9.63
C PHE A 257 18.08 -1.38 -8.65
N GLN A 258 18.21 -2.64 -8.26
CA GLN A 258 19.23 -3.08 -7.30
C GLN A 258 20.66 -2.98 -7.86
N ASN A 259 20.82 -2.97 -9.20
CA ASN A 259 22.09 -2.83 -9.87
C ASN A 259 22.32 -1.40 -10.41
N MET A 260 21.53 -0.43 -9.99
CA MET A 260 21.72 0.97 -10.36
C MET A 260 23.05 1.49 -9.78
N ASP A 261 23.85 2.17 -10.61
CA ASP A 261 25.03 2.90 -10.16
C ASP A 261 24.59 4.20 -9.49
N VAL A 262 24.51 4.19 -8.15
CA VAL A 262 24.04 5.33 -7.35
C VAL A 262 25.05 6.46 -7.43
N THR A 263 24.61 7.62 -7.89
CA THR A 263 25.43 8.84 -8.03
C THR A 263 25.09 9.92 -7.02
N LYS A 264 23.96 9.77 -6.32
CA LYS A 264 23.51 10.70 -5.29
C LYS A 264 22.58 10.01 -4.30
N LEU A 265 22.83 10.27 -3.02
CA LEU A 265 21.95 9.85 -1.91
C LEU A 265 21.46 11.07 -1.15
N SER A 266 20.18 11.08 -0.83
CA SER A 266 19.56 12.00 0.10
C SER A 266 18.44 11.26 0.82
N PHE A 267 17.85 11.87 1.85
CA PHE A 267 16.62 11.37 2.45
C PHE A 267 15.65 12.51 2.70
N SER A 268 14.36 12.19 2.71
CA SER A 268 13.29 13.08 3.10
C SER A 268 12.89 12.78 4.53
N LEU A 269 12.65 13.81 5.32
CA LEU A 269 12.16 13.73 6.69
C LEU A 269 11.10 14.82 6.86
N THR A 270 9.83 14.44 7.05
CA THR A 270 8.75 15.41 7.22
C THR A 270 8.12 15.32 8.60
N GLN A 271 7.51 16.41 9.03
CA GLN A 271 6.72 16.44 10.27
C GLN A 271 5.34 15.83 10.03
N GLN A 272 4.78 15.18 11.03
CA GLN A 272 3.38 14.73 10.99
C GLN A 272 2.40 15.92 11.03
N TYR A 273 2.76 16.95 11.83
CA TYR A 273 2.04 18.22 11.91
C TYR A 273 3.04 19.35 11.78
N GLU A 274 2.68 20.40 11.05
CA GLU A 274 3.54 21.59 10.93
C GLU A 274 3.68 22.29 12.27
N ASP A 275 4.80 22.05 12.94
CA ASP A 275 5.19 22.73 14.17
C ASP A 275 6.62 23.28 14.01
N PRO A 276 6.78 24.60 13.84
CA PRO A 276 8.10 25.21 13.66
C PRO A 276 9.01 25.09 14.89
N THR A 277 8.45 24.70 16.03
CA THR A 277 9.21 24.50 17.28
C THR A 277 9.67 23.05 17.48
N GLN A 278 9.16 22.12 16.67
CA GLN A 278 9.49 20.73 16.78
C GLN A 278 10.94 20.47 16.33
N LEU A 279 11.72 19.88 17.22
CA LEU A 279 13.10 19.47 16.92
C LEU A 279 13.10 18.29 15.96
N THR A 280 14.16 18.17 15.17
CA THR A 280 14.39 16.95 14.37
C THR A 280 14.85 15.79 15.27
N PRO A 281 14.55 14.55 14.92
CA PRO A 281 15.17 13.39 15.56
C PRO A 281 16.68 13.38 15.35
N ASP A 282 17.39 12.69 16.21
CA ASP A 282 18.75 12.24 15.89
C ASP A 282 18.66 11.18 14.80
N VAL A 283 19.28 11.43 13.65
CA VAL A 283 19.30 10.51 12.52
C VAL A 283 20.67 9.91 12.35
N ARG A 284 20.71 8.59 12.18
CA ARG A 284 21.94 7.85 11.87
C ARG A 284 21.75 7.04 10.61
N ILE A 285 22.82 6.84 9.88
CA ILE A 285 22.87 6.00 8.69
C ILE A 285 23.86 4.85 8.92
N TRP A 286 23.53 3.69 8.39
CA TRP A 286 24.42 2.53 8.52
C TRP A 286 25.57 2.61 7.54
N ASP A 287 26.79 2.49 8.04
CA ASP A 287 28.01 2.37 7.25
C ASP A 287 28.26 0.87 7.03
N PHE A 288 28.11 0.42 5.80
CA PHE A 288 28.29 -0.99 5.42
C PHE A 288 29.75 -1.42 5.38
N GLU A 289 30.70 -0.49 5.22
CA GLU A 289 32.13 -0.79 5.25
C GLU A 289 32.63 -0.98 6.68
N GLN A 290 32.21 -0.10 7.59
CA GLN A 290 32.63 -0.11 8.98
C GLN A 290 31.71 -0.96 9.88
N ASN A 291 30.53 -1.35 9.38
CA ASN A 291 29.50 -2.09 10.12
C ASN A 291 29.07 -1.37 11.40
N LEU A 292 28.79 -0.08 11.32
CA LEU A 292 28.31 0.71 12.46
C LEU A 292 27.39 1.87 12.03
N TRP A 293 26.61 2.38 12.97
CA TRP A 293 25.75 3.53 12.79
C TRP A 293 26.55 4.84 12.85
N GLN A 294 26.52 5.62 11.79
CA GLN A 294 27.14 6.94 11.69
C GLN A 294 26.08 8.04 11.96
N PRO A 295 26.33 9.00 12.85
CA PRO A 295 25.41 10.11 13.06
C PRO A 295 25.43 11.05 11.84
N LEU A 296 24.24 11.47 11.39
CA LEU A 296 24.10 12.52 10.39
C LEU A 296 23.99 13.87 11.10
N ASN A 297 24.92 14.77 10.79
CA ASN A 297 24.97 16.11 11.39
C ASN A 297 24.07 17.08 10.62
N ALA A 298 23.51 18.05 11.32
CA ALA A 298 22.71 19.14 10.74
C ALA A 298 21.48 18.68 9.95
N VAL A 299 20.81 17.61 10.42
CA VAL A 299 19.55 17.17 9.86
C VAL A 299 18.47 18.24 10.04
N THR A 300 17.70 18.46 8.99
CA THR A 300 16.57 19.40 8.98
C THR A 300 15.31 18.72 8.51
N TRP A 301 14.15 19.27 8.83
CA TRP A 301 12.91 18.89 8.19
C TRP A 301 12.97 19.17 6.68
N GLY A 302 12.49 18.26 5.87
CA GLY A 302 12.58 18.28 4.42
C GLY A 302 13.69 17.38 3.89
N ARG A 303 14.26 17.77 2.76
CA ARG A 303 15.28 16.96 2.06
C ARG A 303 16.67 17.22 2.60
N ASN A 304 17.34 16.15 2.98
CA ASN A 304 18.71 16.15 3.51
C ASN A 304 19.65 15.44 2.50
N LEU A 305 20.67 16.15 2.03
CA LEU A 305 21.69 15.57 1.14
C LEU A 305 22.77 14.87 1.97
N ILE A 306 23.15 13.66 1.55
CA ILE A 306 24.25 12.91 2.13
C ILE A 306 25.45 13.03 1.20
N THR A 307 26.52 13.62 1.69
CA THR A 307 27.80 13.67 1.00
C THR A 307 28.64 12.45 1.35
N ASP A 308 29.60 12.08 0.48
CA ASP A 308 30.47 10.92 0.67
C ASP A 308 29.64 9.66 1.02
N PHE A 309 28.60 9.40 0.20
CA PHE A 309 27.54 8.45 0.49
C PHE A 309 27.88 6.99 0.20
N GLU A 310 28.97 6.72 -0.50
CA GLU A 310 29.36 5.39 -0.98
C GLU A 310 29.39 4.33 0.13
N PRO A 311 29.92 4.60 1.36
CA PRO A 311 29.92 3.64 2.44
C PRO A 311 28.51 3.29 2.97
N TYR A 312 27.52 4.11 2.64
CA TYR A 312 26.13 3.97 3.14
C TYR A 312 25.22 3.24 2.16
N ILE A 313 25.75 2.86 0.99
CA ILE A 313 25.04 2.03 0.02
C ILE A 313 25.47 0.58 0.22
N GLY A 314 24.55 -0.24 0.67
CA GLY A 314 24.77 -1.66 0.90
C GLY A 314 24.54 -2.51 -0.37
N PRO A 315 24.64 -3.84 -0.22
CA PRO A 315 24.25 -4.76 -1.27
C PRO A 315 22.83 -4.48 -1.77
N ASN A 316 22.62 -4.62 -3.09
CA ASN A 316 21.34 -4.35 -3.74
C ASN A 316 20.85 -2.90 -3.55
N ASN A 317 21.77 -1.95 -3.42
CA ASN A 317 21.46 -0.55 -3.13
C ASN A 317 20.63 -0.34 -1.85
N GLU A 318 20.81 -1.21 -0.86
CA GLU A 318 20.19 -1.08 0.45
C GLU A 318 20.69 0.19 1.17
N VAL A 319 19.76 0.92 1.79
CA VAL A 319 20.04 2.05 2.70
C VAL A 319 19.37 1.77 4.03
N ARG A 320 20.09 1.99 5.14
CA ARG A 320 19.51 1.85 6.48
C ARG A 320 19.55 3.16 7.22
N LEU A 321 18.41 3.54 7.79
CA LEU A 321 18.28 4.75 8.62
C LEU A 321 17.81 4.36 10.02
N ARG A 322 18.36 5.03 11.03
CA ARG A 322 17.91 4.98 12.42
C ARG A 322 17.49 6.36 12.86
N LEU A 323 16.31 6.46 13.43
CA LEU A 323 15.79 7.68 14.04
C LEU A 323 15.67 7.48 15.53
N GLU A 324 16.07 8.48 16.31
CA GLU A 324 16.06 8.44 17.77
C GLU A 324 15.55 9.76 18.33
N ASP A 325 14.59 9.69 19.23
CA ASP A 325 14.13 10.83 20.00
C ASP A 325 14.89 10.90 21.32
N THR A 326 15.85 11.81 21.39
CA THR A 326 16.69 11.99 22.59
C THR A 326 16.27 13.20 23.43
N ASN A 327 15.40 14.08 22.88
CA ASN A 327 15.22 15.40 23.46
C ASN A 327 13.77 15.88 23.60
N SER A 328 12.77 15.13 23.13
CA SER A 328 11.39 15.62 23.20
C SER A 328 10.76 15.33 24.56
N GLN A 329 10.12 16.34 25.16
CA GLN A 329 9.30 16.15 26.36
C GLN A 329 7.92 15.58 26.06
N PHE A 330 7.47 15.68 24.82
CA PHE A 330 6.10 15.37 24.39
C PHE A 330 6.03 14.33 23.26
N GLY A 331 7.18 13.74 22.91
CA GLY A 331 7.29 12.87 21.75
C GLY A 331 7.44 13.65 20.43
N LEU A 332 7.73 12.92 19.37
CA LEU A 332 8.11 13.44 18.08
C LEU A 332 7.28 12.79 16.99
N GLY A 333 6.41 13.56 16.33
CA GLY A 333 5.60 13.10 15.19
C GLY A 333 6.35 13.29 13.87
N ILE A 334 6.62 12.19 13.18
CA ILE A 334 7.28 12.16 11.88
C ILE A 334 6.24 11.77 10.84
N GLY A 335 6.02 12.62 9.84
CA GLY A 335 5.10 12.32 8.74
C GLY A 335 5.66 11.27 7.80
N GLU A 336 6.94 11.43 7.40
CA GLU A 336 7.60 10.47 6.50
C GLU A 336 9.11 10.45 6.71
N VAL A 337 9.71 9.28 6.46
CA VAL A 337 11.15 9.12 6.35
C VAL A 337 11.49 8.15 5.21
N TYR A 338 12.15 8.63 4.17
CA TYR A 338 12.57 7.83 3.01
C TYR A 338 13.91 8.25 2.45
N PRO A 339 14.78 7.31 2.07
CA PRO A 339 15.95 7.62 1.24
C PRO A 339 15.50 7.96 -0.19
N ILE A 340 16.28 8.78 -0.85
CA ILE A 340 16.10 9.17 -2.25
C ILE A 340 17.41 8.83 -2.96
N LEU A 341 17.37 7.80 -3.79
CA LEU A 341 18.48 7.33 -4.59
C LEU A 341 18.36 7.89 -6.00
N THR A 342 19.44 8.46 -6.49
CA THR A 342 19.58 8.87 -7.90
C THR A 342 20.80 8.19 -8.48
N GLY A 343 20.71 7.62 -9.66
CA GLY A 343 21.81 6.90 -10.27
C GLY A 343 21.55 6.52 -11.72
N ASN A 344 22.52 5.87 -12.32
CA ASN A 344 22.44 5.39 -13.68
C ASN A 344 22.02 3.92 -13.67
N LEU A 345 21.06 3.56 -14.51
CA LEU A 345 20.70 2.17 -14.71
C LEU A 345 21.86 1.47 -15.43
N GLY A 346 22.30 0.35 -14.88
CA GLY A 346 23.30 -0.50 -15.50
C GLY A 346 22.90 -1.02 -16.89
N GLU A 347 23.86 -1.49 -17.66
CA GLU A 347 23.60 -2.16 -18.95
C GLU A 347 22.94 -3.52 -18.78
#